data_8916046ea1d683ff626bf881e37d43c1
#
_entry.id   8916046ea1d683ff626bf881e37d43c1
#
_cell.length_a   1.000
_cell.length_b   1.000
_cell.length_c   1.000
_cell.angle_alpha   90.00
_cell.angle_beta   90.00
_cell.angle_gamma   90.00
#
_symmetry.space_group_name_H-M   'P 1'
#
loop_
_entity.id
_entity.type
_entity.pdbx_description
1 polymer ?
#
loop_
_entity_poly.entity_id
_entity_poly.type
_entity_poly.pdbx_seq_one_letter_code
_entity_poly.pdbx_strand_id
1 'polypeptide(L)'
;MAAYMMSDAPAAKIDGVRKLGGAVRFIDGQTWWNYITDAEQPDGPELLINPVTDAGVLAGNGSIGLEIVEDLPDLDWVLTPIGGGSLTTGVASAVKALRPQVRVLAVESEAAAPATAALAAGRVVQVAVQQSFIKSIGAPRSCPRCGRWCAV
;
A
#
# COMPACT_ATOMS: atom_id res chain seq x y z
N MET A 1 -8.54 -19.10 -5.72
CA MET A 1 -7.75 -17.97 -5.18
C MET A 1 -7.75 -18.04 -3.66
N ALA A 2 -6.62 -17.77 -3.00
CA ALA A 2 -6.53 -17.71 -1.55
C ALA A 2 -6.01 -16.34 -1.10
N ALA A 3 -6.47 -15.84 0.04
CA ALA A 3 -5.97 -14.64 0.69
C ALA A 3 -5.19 -15.03 1.95
N TYR A 4 -3.96 -14.55 2.07
CA TYR A 4 -3.17 -14.64 3.30
C TYR A 4 -3.56 -13.49 4.22
N MET A 5 -3.97 -13.80 5.43
CA MET A 5 -4.48 -12.82 6.40
C MET A 5 -3.89 -13.10 7.79
N MET A 6 -3.68 -12.05 8.55
CA MET A 6 -3.36 -12.21 9.98
C MET A 6 -4.58 -12.75 10.75
N SER A 7 -4.34 -13.50 11.82
CA SER A 7 -5.39 -14.13 12.62
C SER A 7 -6.33 -13.12 13.31
N ASP A 8 -5.87 -11.89 13.53
CA ASP A 8 -6.62 -10.77 14.11
C ASP A 8 -7.30 -9.87 13.05
N ALA A 9 -7.34 -10.31 11.79
CA ALA A 9 -8.00 -9.56 10.75
C ALA A 9 -9.50 -9.37 11.07
N PRO A 10 -10.08 -8.21 10.77
CA PRO A 10 -11.50 -7.96 11.02
C PRO A 10 -12.39 -8.99 10.35
N ALA A 11 -13.39 -9.50 11.09
CA ALA A 11 -14.33 -10.53 10.60
C ALA A 11 -14.97 -10.15 9.26
N ALA A 12 -15.34 -8.88 9.08
CA ALA A 12 -15.92 -8.39 7.84
C ALA A 12 -15.01 -8.61 6.60
N LYS A 13 -13.69 -8.52 6.77
CA LYS A 13 -12.73 -8.80 5.67
C LYS A 13 -12.65 -10.28 5.37
N ILE A 14 -12.61 -11.11 6.40
CA ILE A 14 -12.59 -12.58 6.29
C ILE A 14 -13.85 -13.05 5.57
N ASP A 15 -15.01 -12.59 6.03
CA ASP A 15 -16.31 -12.94 5.46
C ASP A 15 -16.46 -12.44 4.02
N GLY A 16 -15.92 -11.26 3.72
CA GLY A 16 -15.90 -10.72 2.36
C GLY A 16 -15.16 -11.65 1.38
N VAL A 17 -13.97 -12.13 1.76
CA VAL A 17 -13.21 -13.09 0.93
C VAL A 17 -13.99 -14.39 0.74
N ARG A 18 -14.56 -14.94 1.81
CA ARG A 18 -15.31 -16.20 1.75
C ARG A 18 -16.59 -16.09 0.91
N LYS A 19 -17.33 -14.99 1.02
CA LYS A 19 -18.52 -14.71 0.21
C LYS A 19 -18.23 -14.67 -1.28
N LEU A 20 -17.02 -14.27 -1.66
CA LEU A 20 -16.55 -14.26 -3.04
C LEU A 20 -15.94 -15.61 -3.48
N GLY A 21 -16.06 -16.66 -2.67
CA GLY A 21 -15.53 -17.99 -2.98
C GLY A 21 -14.01 -18.13 -2.76
N GLY A 22 -13.37 -17.14 -2.15
CA GLY A 22 -11.95 -17.17 -1.81
C GLY A 22 -11.67 -18.00 -0.56
N ALA A 23 -10.55 -18.72 -0.54
CA ALA A 23 -10.02 -19.34 0.66
C ALA A 23 -9.26 -18.31 1.51
N VAL A 24 -9.30 -18.46 2.84
CA VAL A 24 -8.49 -17.66 3.76
C VAL A 24 -7.45 -18.56 4.40
N ARG A 25 -6.18 -18.16 4.30
CA ARG A 25 -5.05 -18.80 4.97
C ARG A 25 -4.52 -17.85 6.03
N PHE A 26 -4.62 -18.25 7.30
CA PHE A 26 -4.07 -17.45 8.39
C PHE A 26 -2.59 -17.68 8.54
N ILE A 27 -1.86 -16.58 8.65
CA ILE A 27 -0.42 -16.56 8.92
C ILE A 27 -0.14 -15.57 10.06
N ASP A 28 1.01 -15.72 10.70
CA ASP A 28 1.46 -14.78 11.72
C ASP A 28 1.89 -13.43 11.12
N GLY A 29 1.97 -12.41 11.97
CA GLY A 29 2.27 -11.07 11.53
C GLY A 29 3.67 -10.90 10.93
N GLN A 30 4.67 -11.68 11.39
CA GLN A 30 6.02 -11.60 10.84
C GLN A 30 6.07 -12.17 9.43
N THR A 31 5.50 -13.36 9.22
CA THR A 31 5.37 -13.98 7.89
C THR A 31 4.60 -13.09 6.93
N TRP A 32 3.50 -12.48 7.40
CA TRP A 32 2.72 -11.55 6.59
C TRP A 32 3.55 -10.34 6.13
N TRP A 33 4.36 -9.75 7.04
CA TRP A 33 5.23 -8.65 6.69
C TRP A 33 6.35 -9.05 5.74
N ASN A 34 6.95 -10.23 5.90
CA ASN A 34 7.97 -10.75 4.99
C ASN A 34 7.42 -10.88 3.57
N TYR A 35 6.20 -11.43 3.42
CA TYR A 35 5.55 -11.51 2.12
C TYR A 35 5.34 -10.14 1.48
N ILE A 36 4.93 -9.15 2.27
CA ILE A 36 4.61 -7.82 1.74
C ILE A 36 5.85 -6.98 1.44
N THR A 37 6.84 -6.99 2.32
CA THR A 37 7.97 -6.06 2.23
C THR A 37 9.22 -6.65 1.61
N ASP A 38 9.48 -7.92 1.84
CA ASP A 38 10.71 -8.59 1.45
C ASP A 38 10.53 -9.43 0.18
N ALA A 39 9.31 -9.45 -0.36
CA ALA A 39 8.92 -10.20 -1.54
C ALA A 39 9.18 -11.72 -1.42
N GLU A 40 9.15 -12.24 -0.19
CA GLU A 40 9.16 -13.68 0.03
C GLU A 40 7.94 -14.32 -0.64
N GLN A 41 8.10 -15.51 -1.18
CA GLN A 41 7.01 -16.26 -1.77
C GLN A 41 6.57 -17.37 -0.80
N PRO A 42 5.26 -17.64 -0.69
CA PRO A 42 4.80 -18.82 0.04
C PRO A 42 5.30 -20.08 -0.66
N ASP A 43 5.53 -21.11 0.13
CA ASP A 43 5.84 -22.44 -0.40
C ASP A 43 4.67 -22.97 -1.22
N GLY A 44 4.94 -23.40 -2.45
CA GLY A 44 3.94 -24.00 -3.32
C GLY A 44 3.89 -23.40 -4.74
N PRO A 45 3.01 -23.93 -5.58
CA PRO A 45 2.90 -23.51 -6.98
C PRO A 45 2.08 -22.22 -7.18
N GLU A 46 1.56 -21.61 -6.10
CA GLU A 46 0.69 -20.46 -6.18
C GLU A 46 1.49 -19.17 -6.46
N LEU A 47 1.03 -18.38 -7.40
CA LEU A 47 1.57 -17.04 -7.62
C LEU A 47 1.06 -16.10 -6.52
N LEU A 48 1.96 -15.50 -5.75
CA LEU A 48 1.64 -14.44 -4.82
C LEU A 48 1.53 -13.09 -5.56
N ILE A 49 0.33 -12.52 -5.56
CA ILE A 49 0.14 -11.12 -5.98
C ILE A 49 0.40 -10.24 -4.78
N ASN A 50 1.53 -9.56 -4.77
CA ASN A 50 1.93 -8.71 -3.66
C ASN A 50 1.32 -7.31 -3.81
N PRO A 51 0.50 -6.85 -2.83
CA PRO A 51 -0.19 -5.55 -2.93
C PRO A 51 0.73 -4.34 -2.84
N VAL A 52 2.00 -4.52 -2.49
CA VAL A 52 2.94 -3.41 -2.25
C VAL A 52 4.08 -3.38 -3.26
N THR A 53 4.64 -4.55 -3.61
CA THR A 53 5.87 -4.62 -4.42
C THR A 53 5.66 -5.08 -5.86
N ASP A 54 4.49 -5.60 -6.19
CA ASP A 54 4.18 -6.09 -7.54
C ASP A 54 3.99 -4.92 -8.51
N ALA A 55 4.74 -4.94 -9.61
CA ALA A 55 4.69 -3.89 -10.63
C ALA A 55 3.33 -3.80 -11.32
N GLY A 56 2.64 -4.95 -11.51
CA GLY A 56 1.29 -4.99 -12.07
C GLY A 56 0.27 -4.33 -11.14
N VAL A 57 0.41 -4.52 -9.82
CA VAL A 57 -0.44 -3.85 -8.83
C VAL A 57 -0.18 -2.34 -8.81
N LEU A 58 1.09 -1.91 -8.88
CA LEU A 58 1.43 -0.49 -8.98
C LEU A 58 0.83 0.16 -10.23
N ALA A 59 0.97 -0.50 -11.38
CA ALA A 59 0.39 -0.04 -12.64
C ALA A 59 -1.15 0.00 -12.58
N GLY A 60 -1.78 -1.03 -12.00
CA GLY A 60 -3.23 -1.06 -11.78
C GLY A 60 -3.71 0.08 -10.88
N ASN A 61 -2.99 0.40 -9.81
CA ASN A 61 -3.29 1.56 -8.96
C ASN A 61 -3.16 2.90 -9.73
N GLY A 62 -2.34 2.94 -10.77
CA GLY A 62 -2.21 4.10 -11.66
C GLY A 62 -3.50 4.45 -12.39
N SER A 63 -4.37 3.47 -12.69
CA SER A 63 -5.66 3.73 -13.35
C SER A 63 -6.54 4.71 -12.56
N ILE A 64 -6.46 4.68 -11.22
CA ILE A 64 -7.15 5.65 -10.36
C ILE A 64 -6.68 7.07 -10.67
N GLY A 65 -5.39 7.27 -10.85
CA GLY A 65 -4.83 8.57 -11.21
C GLY A 65 -5.25 9.04 -12.60
N LEU A 66 -5.39 8.11 -13.56
CA LEU A 66 -5.90 8.42 -14.91
C LEU A 66 -7.34 8.89 -14.84
N GLU A 67 -8.22 8.15 -14.16
CA GLU A 67 -9.63 8.49 -13.98
C GLU A 67 -9.80 9.85 -13.25
N ILE A 68 -9.03 10.09 -12.18
CA ILE A 68 -9.05 11.38 -11.47
C ILE A 68 -8.73 12.56 -12.40
N VAL A 69 -7.69 12.43 -13.23
CA VAL A 69 -7.28 13.50 -14.15
C VAL A 69 -8.29 13.70 -15.29
N GLU A 70 -8.97 12.64 -15.72
CA GLU A 70 -10.03 12.70 -16.72
C GLU A 70 -11.27 13.38 -16.17
N ASP A 71 -11.72 12.99 -14.97
CA ASP A 71 -12.94 13.52 -14.36
C ASP A 71 -12.79 14.95 -13.80
N LEU A 72 -11.56 15.29 -13.38
CA LEU A 72 -11.25 16.59 -12.74
C LEU A 72 -10.09 17.30 -13.45
N PRO A 73 -10.32 17.90 -14.62
CA PRO A 73 -9.24 18.49 -15.42
C PRO A 73 -8.54 19.69 -14.76
N ASP A 74 -9.20 20.39 -13.85
CA ASP A 74 -8.71 21.60 -13.17
C ASP A 74 -8.23 21.33 -11.73
N LEU A 75 -7.89 20.05 -11.39
CA LEU A 75 -7.44 19.76 -10.03
C LEU A 75 -6.04 20.33 -9.74
N ASP A 76 -5.85 20.81 -8.52
CA ASP A 76 -4.57 21.29 -8.00
C ASP A 76 -3.86 20.23 -7.11
N TRP A 77 -4.65 19.42 -6.39
CA TRP A 77 -4.16 18.51 -5.39
C TRP A 77 -4.83 17.14 -5.47
N VAL A 78 -4.05 16.09 -5.26
CA VAL A 78 -4.52 14.74 -5.01
C VAL A 78 -3.99 14.29 -3.64
N LEU A 79 -4.88 13.90 -2.73
CA LEU A 79 -4.52 13.34 -1.43
C LEU A 79 -4.67 11.82 -1.48
N THR A 80 -3.62 11.10 -1.10
CA THR A 80 -3.62 9.64 -1.06
C THR A 80 -3.18 9.12 0.31
N PRO A 81 -3.83 8.07 0.85
CA PRO A 81 -3.34 7.41 2.05
C PRO A 81 -2.08 6.61 1.73
N ILE A 82 -1.07 6.69 2.58
CA ILE A 82 0.14 5.89 2.43
C ILE A 82 0.34 4.95 3.61
N GLY A 83 0.51 3.66 3.30
CA GLY A 83 1.00 2.62 4.20
C GLY A 83 2.22 1.97 3.57
N GLY A 84 2.04 0.90 2.80
CA GLY A 84 3.11 0.27 2.01
C GLY A 84 3.62 1.11 0.84
N GLY A 85 2.81 2.04 0.32
CA GLY A 85 3.19 3.01 -0.69
C GLY A 85 2.73 2.70 -2.13
N SER A 86 2.22 1.50 -2.44
CA SER A 86 1.88 1.14 -3.82
C SER A 86 0.76 1.98 -4.42
N LEU A 87 -0.29 2.26 -3.65
CA LEU A 87 -1.39 3.12 -4.10
C LEU A 87 -0.89 4.52 -4.44
N THR A 88 -0.23 5.16 -3.48
CA THR A 88 0.32 6.52 -3.66
C THR A 88 1.28 6.58 -4.85
N THR A 89 2.17 5.59 -5.00
CA THR A 89 3.13 5.52 -6.10
C THR A 89 2.40 5.39 -7.45
N GLY A 90 1.43 4.49 -7.56
CA GLY A 90 0.66 4.30 -8.79
C GLY A 90 -0.09 5.56 -9.20
N VAL A 91 -0.88 6.12 -8.28
CA VAL A 91 -1.64 7.35 -8.51
C VAL A 91 -0.71 8.53 -8.86
N ALA A 92 0.34 8.74 -8.08
CA ALA A 92 1.29 9.83 -8.32
C ALA A 92 1.98 9.71 -9.67
N SER A 93 2.39 8.49 -10.07
CA SER A 93 3.02 8.26 -11.37
C SER A 93 2.10 8.65 -12.53
N ALA A 94 0.83 8.25 -12.48
CA ALA A 94 -0.13 8.58 -13.52
C ALA A 94 -0.47 10.09 -13.54
N VAL A 95 -0.76 10.67 -12.38
CA VAL A 95 -1.08 12.10 -12.24
C VAL A 95 0.08 12.96 -12.72
N LYS A 96 1.29 12.68 -12.28
CA LYS A 96 2.49 13.47 -12.64
C LYS A 96 2.87 13.33 -14.12
N ALA A 97 2.62 12.18 -14.73
CA ALA A 97 2.85 12.00 -16.16
C ALA A 97 1.92 12.85 -17.03
N LEU A 98 0.67 13.03 -16.62
CA LEU A 98 -0.36 13.76 -17.37
C LEU A 98 -0.49 15.23 -16.96
N ARG A 99 -0.25 15.53 -15.69
CA ARG A 99 -0.41 16.85 -15.08
C ARG A 99 0.74 17.10 -14.09
N PRO A 100 1.95 17.42 -14.56
CA PRO A 100 3.13 17.56 -13.69
C PRO A 100 2.98 18.68 -12.63
N GLN A 101 2.12 19.67 -12.87
CA GLN A 101 1.84 20.75 -11.93
C GLN A 101 0.97 20.34 -10.74
N VAL A 102 0.16 19.27 -10.87
CA VAL A 102 -0.72 18.79 -9.79
C VAL A 102 0.13 18.25 -8.65
N ARG A 103 -0.18 18.67 -7.44
CA ARG A 103 0.51 18.19 -6.23
C ARG A 103 -0.13 16.91 -5.71
N VAL A 104 0.69 15.91 -5.42
CA VAL A 104 0.23 14.68 -4.78
C VAL A 104 0.73 14.66 -3.34
N LEU A 105 -0.20 14.62 -2.40
CA LEU A 105 0.10 14.60 -0.97
C LEU A 105 -0.21 13.21 -0.39
N ALA A 106 0.82 12.56 0.14
CA ALA A 106 0.67 11.31 0.87
C ALA A 106 0.30 11.59 2.33
N VAL A 107 -0.73 10.93 2.83
CA VAL A 107 -1.27 11.11 4.19
C VAL A 107 -1.05 9.85 5.01
N GLU A 108 -0.41 9.97 6.16
CA GLU A 108 -0.19 8.91 7.13
C GLU A 108 -1.02 9.11 8.40
N SER A 109 -1.25 8.04 9.13
CA SER A 109 -1.79 8.11 10.48
C SER A 109 -0.67 8.38 11.48
N GLU A 110 -0.89 9.26 12.45
CA GLU A 110 0.04 9.47 13.57
C GLU A 110 0.31 8.18 14.37
N ALA A 111 -0.63 7.24 14.34
CA ALA A 111 -0.45 5.92 14.95
C ALA A 111 0.63 5.05 14.30
N ALA A 112 1.00 5.37 13.03
CA ALA A 112 2.11 4.73 12.32
C ALA A 112 2.48 5.58 11.10
N ALA A 113 3.57 6.33 11.17
CA ALA A 113 4.04 7.25 10.13
C ALA A 113 5.44 6.87 9.60
N PRO A 114 5.60 5.69 8.96
CA PRO A 114 6.90 5.20 8.52
C PRO A 114 7.49 5.99 7.35
N ALA A 115 6.68 6.57 6.46
CA ALA A 115 7.20 7.35 5.34
C ALA A 115 7.77 8.69 5.84
N THR A 116 7.06 9.39 6.73
CA THR A 116 7.55 10.60 7.38
C THR A 116 8.87 10.34 8.13
N ALA A 117 8.93 9.24 8.90
CA ALA A 117 10.14 8.87 9.64
C ALA A 117 11.31 8.50 8.69
N ALA A 118 11.02 7.81 7.60
CA ALA A 118 12.02 7.43 6.60
C ALA A 118 12.58 8.65 5.87
N LEU A 119 11.73 9.62 5.50
CA LEU A 119 12.16 10.88 4.89
C LEU A 119 13.07 11.67 5.83
N ALA A 120 12.69 11.80 7.10
CA ALA A 120 13.51 12.49 8.11
C ALA A 120 14.86 11.80 8.34
N ALA A 121 14.91 10.47 8.28
CA ALA A 121 16.11 9.68 8.50
C ALA A 121 16.98 9.48 7.24
N GLY A 122 16.49 9.82 6.04
CA GLY A 122 17.13 9.53 4.76
C GLY A 122 17.26 8.03 4.43
N ARG A 123 16.56 7.17 5.15
CA ARG A 123 16.58 5.71 4.97
C ARG A 123 15.29 5.09 5.50
N VAL A 124 14.98 3.88 5.05
CA VAL A 124 13.87 3.12 5.63
C VAL A 124 14.13 2.86 7.10
N VAL A 125 13.16 3.17 7.93
CA VAL A 125 13.19 2.95 9.38
C VAL A 125 11.94 2.21 9.83
N GLN A 126 12.06 1.50 10.94
CA GLN A 126 10.92 0.87 11.60
C GLN A 126 10.33 1.83 12.63
N VAL A 127 9.01 1.92 12.67
CA VAL A 127 8.25 2.71 13.64
C VAL A 127 7.35 1.81 14.47
N ALA A 128 7.02 2.25 15.67
CA ALA A 128 6.00 1.59 16.47
C ALA A 128 4.62 1.83 15.84
N VAL A 129 3.81 0.77 15.75
CA VAL A 129 2.42 0.85 15.31
C VAL A 129 1.54 0.89 16.56
N GLN A 130 0.83 2.00 16.75
CA GLN A 130 -0.13 2.16 17.84
C GLN A 130 -1.52 1.69 17.40
N GLN A 131 -2.33 1.30 18.37
CA GLN A 131 -3.73 0.97 18.07
C GLN A 131 -4.49 2.23 17.63
N SER A 132 -5.24 2.10 16.53
CA SER A 132 -6.06 3.16 15.96
C SER A 132 -7.36 2.57 15.40
N PHE A 133 -8.40 3.38 15.29
CA PHE A 133 -9.60 3.01 14.59
C PHE A 133 -9.35 2.86 13.06
N ILE A 134 -8.28 3.45 12.56
CA ILE A 134 -7.86 3.32 11.16
C ILE A 134 -7.06 2.03 11.01
N LYS A 135 -7.72 0.96 10.57
CA LYS A 135 -7.09 -0.36 10.38
C LYS A 135 -6.46 -0.59 9.01
N SER A 136 -6.65 0.33 8.08
CA SER A 136 -6.25 0.17 6.68
C SER A 136 -5.00 0.98 6.30
N ILE A 137 -4.62 1.94 7.13
CA ILE A 137 -3.43 2.78 6.95
C ILE A 137 -2.54 2.55 8.17
N GLY A 138 -1.30 2.24 7.94
CA GLY A 138 -0.32 2.02 8.97
C GLY A 138 0.50 0.77 8.67
N ALA A 139 1.78 0.94 8.68
CA ALA A 139 2.77 -0.08 8.47
C ALA A 139 3.91 0.15 9.44
N PRO A 140 4.58 -0.88 9.96
CA PRO A 140 5.72 -0.68 10.84
C PRO A 140 6.94 -0.11 10.09
N ARG A 141 6.97 -0.20 8.78
CA ARG A 141 7.99 0.42 7.92
C ARG A 141 7.42 0.71 6.52
N SER A 142 7.96 1.70 5.84
CA SER A 142 7.71 1.93 4.42
C SER A 142 8.40 0.85 3.57
N CYS A 143 7.85 0.56 2.40
CA CYS A 143 8.50 -0.35 1.47
C CYS A 143 9.81 0.26 0.94
N PRO A 144 10.96 -0.46 0.97
CA PRO A 144 12.23 0.05 0.47
C PRO A 144 12.20 0.44 -1.02
N ARG A 145 11.37 -0.24 -1.80
CA ARG A 145 11.19 0.05 -3.23
C ARG A 145 10.35 1.30 -3.44
N CYS A 146 9.31 1.52 -2.63
CA CYS A 146 8.47 2.72 -2.73
C CYS A 146 9.21 4.00 -2.31
N GLY A 147 10.16 3.93 -1.39
CA GLY A 147 11.01 5.07 -1.01
C GLY A 147 11.85 5.64 -2.15
N ARG A 148 12.17 4.86 -3.17
CA ARG A 148 12.83 5.35 -4.39
C ARG A 148 11.91 6.14 -5.31
N TRP A 149 10.59 5.95 -5.22
CA TRP A 149 9.59 6.58 -6.08
C TRP A 149 8.94 7.80 -5.41
N CYS A 150 9.01 7.90 -4.07
CA CYS A 150 8.50 9.05 -3.33
C CYS A 150 9.46 10.26 -3.31
N ALA A 151 10.58 10.17 -3.99
CA ALA A 151 11.57 11.26 -4.10
C ALA A 151 11.37 12.10 -5.38
N VAL A 152 10.08 12.35 -5.71
CA VAL A 152 9.72 13.23 -6.85
C VAL A 152 9.03 14.48 -6.34
#